data_238415e721d977b65460cb73da214880
#
_entry.id   238415e721d977b65460cb73da214880
#
_cell.length_a   1.000
_cell.length_b   1.000
_cell.length_c   1.000
_cell.angle_alpha   90.00
_cell.angle_beta   90.00
_cell.angle_gamma   90.00
#
_symmetry.space_group_name_H-M   'P 1'
#
loop_
_entity.id
_entity.type
_entity.pdbx_description
1 polymer ?
#
loop_
_entity_poly.entity_id
_entity_poly.type
_entity_poly.pdbx_seq_one_letter_code
_entity_poly.pdbx_strand_id
1 'polypeptide(L)'
;ASHVPTFMMEAARVALSCEDSVHEFNHEYRKRRDILKDGLSKLPGIRVIEPEGAFYIFADITGTGMTDTEFADGALEAGVQLIPASLVTEGDGFIRVSYATDEEAIREGLSRLGKWLLDE
;
A
#
# COMPACT_ATOMS: atom_id res chain seq x y z
N ALA A 1 -5.92 30.40 7.55
CA ALA A 1 -4.59 30.95 7.77
C ALA A 1 -3.59 30.26 6.84
N SER A 2 -2.84 31.04 6.09
CA SER A 2 -1.89 30.51 5.08
C SER A 2 -0.44 30.40 5.60
N HIS A 3 -0.23 30.48 6.92
CA HIS A 3 1.10 30.50 7.51
C HIS A 3 1.31 29.33 8.46
N VAL A 4 2.47 28.65 8.30
CA VAL A 4 2.94 27.68 9.27
C VAL A 4 3.40 28.42 10.53
N PRO A 5 2.99 28.00 11.75
CA PRO A 5 3.51 28.61 12.98
C PRO A 5 5.03 28.59 13.07
N THR A 6 5.64 29.63 13.64
CA THR A 6 7.11 29.81 13.65
C THR A 6 7.84 28.64 14.28
N PHE A 7 7.32 28.08 15.38
CA PHE A 7 7.94 26.91 16.03
C PHE A 7 7.91 25.65 15.16
N MET A 8 6.87 25.49 14.30
CA MET A 8 6.79 24.39 13.34
C MET A 8 7.80 24.58 12.21
N MET A 9 8.08 25.83 11.80
CA MET A 9 9.12 26.14 10.81
C MET A 9 10.50 25.77 11.34
N GLU A 10 10.79 26.06 12.62
CA GLU A 10 12.04 25.68 13.23
C GLU A 10 12.19 24.16 13.36
N ALA A 11 11.12 23.46 13.74
CA ALA A 11 11.09 22.00 13.75
C ALA A 11 11.35 21.42 12.34
N ALA A 12 10.74 21.97 11.31
CA ALA A 12 10.95 21.56 9.92
C ALA A 12 12.40 21.79 9.48
N ARG A 13 13.01 22.92 9.87
CA ARG A 13 14.40 23.23 9.58
C ARG A 13 15.35 22.18 10.20
N VAL A 14 15.11 21.79 11.44
CA VAL A 14 15.89 20.74 12.12
C VAL A 14 15.67 19.38 11.45
N ALA A 15 14.43 19.06 11.06
CA ALA A 15 14.10 17.80 10.40
C ALA A 15 14.89 17.58 9.10
N LEU A 16 15.19 18.65 8.35
CA LEU A 16 16.00 18.56 7.13
C LEU A 16 17.46 18.12 7.38
N SER A 17 17.95 18.19 8.61
CA SER A 17 19.28 17.71 9.01
C SER A 17 19.28 16.31 9.64
N CYS A 18 18.10 15.66 9.77
CA CYS A 18 17.95 14.33 10.37
C CYS A 18 18.12 13.21 9.33
N GLU A 19 19.23 13.18 8.60
CA GLU A 19 19.47 12.21 7.52
C GLU A 19 19.46 10.76 8.01
N ASP A 20 20.01 10.49 9.19
CA ASP A 20 20.04 9.15 9.79
C ASP A 20 18.62 8.60 9.99
N SER A 21 17.71 9.41 10.50
CA SER A 21 16.30 9.03 10.68
C SER A 21 15.61 8.75 9.33
N VAL A 22 15.93 9.50 8.29
CA VAL A 22 15.41 9.28 6.93
C VAL A 22 15.91 7.95 6.39
N HIS A 23 17.18 7.60 6.61
CA HIS A 23 17.74 6.31 6.20
C HIS A 23 17.11 5.13 6.94
N GLU A 24 16.87 5.25 8.25
CA GLU A 24 16.17 4.24 9.04
C GLU A 24 14.74 4.02 8.53
N PHE A 25 13.98 5.10 8.30
CA PHE A 25 12.63 5.00 7.74
C PHE A 25 12.62 4.35 6.36
N ASN A 26 13.53 4.74 5.49
CA ASN A 26 13.65 4.14 4.16
C ASN A 26 13.96 2.63 4.24
N HIS A 27 14.79 2.21 5.19
CA HIS A 27 15.09 0.79 5.40
C HIS A 27 13.83 0.03 5.84
N GLU A 28 13.09 0.55 6.82
CA GLU A 28 11.83 -0.03 7.28
C GLU A 28 10.77 -0.11 6.17
N TYR A 29 10.61 0.96 5.40
CA TYR A 29 9.66 0.97 4.28
C TYR A 29 10.03 -0.02 3.19
N ARG A 30 11.30 -0.20 2.87
CA ARG A 30 11.76 -1.23 1.93
C ARG A 30 11.40 -2.63 2.41
N LYS A 31 11.61 -2.92 3.68
CA LYS A 31 11.27 -4.21 4.28
C LYS A 31 9.76 -4.49 4.19
N ARG A 32 8.93 -3.52 4.56
CA ARG A 32 7.46 -3.62 4.46
C ARG A 32 6.99 -3.77 3.02
N ARG A 33 7.57 -3.02 2.10
CA ARG A 33 7.34 -3.14 0.67
C ARG A 33 7.60 -4.57 0.18
N ASP A 34 8.74 -5.12 0.53
CA ASP A 34 9.15 -6.44 0.06
C ASP A 34 8.24 -7.53 0.62
N ILE A 35 7.82 -7.43 1.89
CA ILE A 35 6.82 -8.33 2.49
C ILE A 35 5.49 -8.27 1.71
N LEU A 36 4.99 -7.06 1.48
CA LEU A 36 3.72 -6.88 0.77
C LEU A 36 3.81 -7.37 -0.68
N LYS A 37 4.88 -7.01 -1.40
CA LYS A 37 5.12 -7.44 -2.77
C LYS A 37 5.15 -8.96 -2.89
N ASP A 38 5.94 -9.61 -2.06
CA ASP A 38 6.07 -11.08 -2.07
C ASP A 38 4.76 -11.77 -1.70
N GLY A 39 4.00 -11.19 -0.78
CA GLY A 39 2.69 -11.71 -0.40
C GLY A 39 1.66 -11.59 -1.52
N LEU A 40 1.51 -10.40 -2.10
CA LEU A 40 0.58 -10.16 -3.21
C LEU A 40 0.90 -11.02 -4.44
N SER A 41 2.18 -11.20 -4.77
CA SER A 41 2.62 -12.00 -5.92
C SER A 41 2.28 -13.49 -5.83
N LYS A 42 1.93 -13.98 -4.64
CA LYS A 42 1.50 -15.37 -4.40
C LYS A 42 -0.01 -15.55 -4.50
N LEU A 43 -0.77 -14.46 -4.56
CA LEU A 43 -2.22 -14.50 -4.64
C LEU A 43 -2.67 -14.76 -6.08
N PRO A 44 -3.72 -15.57 -6.29
CA PRO A 44 -4.19 -15.90 -7.63
C PRO A 44 -4.72 -14.66 -8.36
N GLY A 45 -4.35 -14.51 -9.63
CA GLY A 45 -4.86 -13.45 -10.49
C GLY A 45 -4.26 -12.06 -10.22
N ILE A 46 -3.29 -11.94 -9.30
CA ILE A 46 -2.65 -10.67 -8.97
C ILE A 46 -1.24 -10.59 -9.55
N ARG A 47 -0.93 -9.48 -10.21
CA ARG A 47 0.39 -9.15 -10.72
C ARG A 47 0.88 -7.84 -10.10
N VAL A 48 1.99 -7.89 -9.41
CA VAL A 48 2.59 -6.71 -8.77
C VAL A 48 3.44 -5.94 -9.77
N ILE A 49 3.24 -4.61 -9.82
CA ILE A 49 4.15 -3.68 -10.49
C ILE A 49 5.23 -3.30 -9.48
N GLU A 50 6.51 -3.46 -9.84
CA GLU A 50 7.63 -3.14 -8.94
C GLU A 50 7.61 -1.67 -8.55
N PRO A 51 7.43 -1.33 -7.27
CA PRO A 51 7.42 0.07 -6.85
C PRO A 51 8.85 0.60 -6.65
N GLU A 52 9.18 1.70 -7.29
CA GLU A 52 10.47 2.38 -7.14
C GLU A 52 10.46 3.41 -6.01
N GLY A 53 9.31 3.72 -5.43
CA GLY A 53 9.16 4.71 -4.37
C GLY A 53 7.78 4.68 -3.74
N ALA A 54 7.45 5.75 -3.02
CA ALA A 54 6.21 5.93 -2.26
C ALA A 54 6.06 4.94 -1.09
N PHE A 55 4.84 4.80 -0.60
CA PHE A 55 4.45 3.93 0.52
C PHE A 55 3.28 2.99 0.14
N TYR A 56 3.05 2.77 -1.14
CA TYR A 56 2.00 1.91 -1.68
C TYR A 56 2.47 1.16 -2.91
N ILE A 57 1.80 0.07 -3.20
CA ILE A 57 1.96 -0.75 -4.41
C ILE A 57 0.70 -0.60 -5.26
N PHE A 58 0.85 -0.46 -6.56
CA PHE A 58 -0.19 -0.75 -7.52
C PHE A 58 -0.10 -2.21 -7.93
N ALA A 59 -1.19 -2.94 -7.79
CA ALA A 59 -1.30 -4.33 -8.19
C ALA A 59 -2.37 -4.47 -9.27
N ASP A 60 -2.01 -5.12 -10.36
CA ASP A 60 -2.90 -5.51 -11.43
C ASP A 60 -3.71 -6.73 -10.97
N ILE A 61 -5.03 -6.59 -10.94
CA ILE A 61 -5.97 -7.63 -10.49
C ILE A 61 -6.82 -8.17 -11.66
N THR A 62 -6.50 -7.82 -12.89
CA THR A 62 -7.26 -8.25 -14.07
C THR A 62 -7.34 -9.77 -14.21
N GLY A 63 -6.34 -10.49 -13.69
CA GLY A 63 -6.31 -11.94 -13.67
C GLY A 63 -7.36 -12.58 -12.74
N THR A 64 -8.00 -11.81 -11.85
CA THR A 64 -9.12 -12.30 -11.01
C THR A 64 -10.46 -12.28 -11.74
N GLY A 65 -10.57 -11.53 -12.83
CA GLY A 65 -11.83 -11.33 -13.56
C GLY A 65 -12.76 -10.30 -12.92
N MET A 66 -12.39 -9.68 -11.81
CA MET A 66 -13.15 -8.63 -11.13
C MET A 66 -12.72 -7.25 -11.64
N THR A 67 -13.64 -6.28 -11.57
CA THR A 67 -13.29 -4.86 -11.66
C THR A 67 -12.55 -4.43 -10.39
N ASP A 68 -11.85 -3.31 -10.43
CA ASP A 68 -11.12 -2.79 -9.27
C ASP A 68 -12.06 -2.43 -8.10
N THR A 69 -13.27 -1.96 -8.39
CA THR A 69 -14.29 -1.66 -7.39
C THR A 69 -14.84 -2.94 -6.75
N GLU A 70 -15.20 -3.95 -7.55
CA GLU A 70 -15.66 -5.26 -7.02
C GLU A 70 -14.58 -5.91 -6.13
N PHE A 71 -13.34 -5.85 -6.56
CA PHE A 71 -12.22 -6.37 -5.76
C PHE A 71 -12.05 -5.61 -4.46
N ALA A 72 -12.12 -4.27 -4.48
CA ALA A 72 -11.98 -3.45 -3.29
C ALA A 72 -13.13 -3.67 -2.30
N ASP A 73 -14.35 -3.84 -2.79
CA ASP A 73 -15.54 -4.13 -1.96
C ASP A 73 -15.44 -5.51 -1.31
N GLY A 74 -15.09 -6.54 -2.07
CA GLY A 74 -14.88 -7.89 -1.54
C GLY A 74 -13.72 -7.96 -0.53
N ALA A 75 -12.62 -7.28 -0.79
CA ALA A 75 -11.52 -7.15 0.15
C ALA A 75 -11.94 -6.45 1.45
N LEU A 76 -12.80 -5.41 1.35
CA LEU A 76 -13.32 -4.70 2.52
C LEU A 76 -14.20 -5.62 3.37
N GLU A 77 -15.04 -6.45 2.77
CA GLU A 77 -15.83 -7.47 3.47
C GLU A 77 -14.93 -8.51 4.17
N ALA A 78 -13.79 -8.84 3.57
CA ALA A 78 -12.76 -9.67 4.19
C ALA A 78 -11.94 -8.93 5.26
N GLY A 79 -12.23 -7.65 5.52
CA GLY A 79 -11.58 -6.83 6.53
C GLY A 79 -10.25 -6.20 6.05
N VAL A 80 -10.07 -5.99 4.75
CA VAL A 80 -8.90 -5.34 4.15
C VAL A 80 -9.34 -4.15 3.31
N GLN A 81 -8.99 -2.94 3.76
CA GLN A 81 -9.29 -1.73 3.01
C GLN A 81 -8.25 -1.48 1.92
N LEU A 82 -8.70 -1.41 0.69
CA LEU A 82 -7.91 -1.12 -0.51
C LEU A 82 -8.52 0.07 -1.26
N ILE A 83 -7.73 0.69 -2.14
CA ILE A 83 -8.21 1.79 -2.96
C ILE A 83 -8.23 1.34 -4.42
N PRO A 84 -9.41 1.28 -5.06
CA PRO A 84 -9.51 0.99 -6.48
C PRO A 84 -8.84 2.10 -7.29
N ALA A 85 -8.13 1.73 -8.36
CA ALA A 85 -7.36 2.68 -9.16
C ALA A 85 -8.27 3.69 -9.88
N SER A 86 -9.46 3.30 -10.27
CA SER A 86 -10.48 4.17 -10.88
C SER A 86 -10.86 5.41 -10.05
N LEU A 87 -10.62 5.38 -8.71
CA LEU A 87 -10.80 6.55 -7.84
C LEU A 87 -9.64 7.55 -7.88
N VAL A 88 -8.47 7.15 -8.37
CA VAL A 88 -7.23 7.95 -8.31
C VAL A 88 -6.53 8.11 -9.65
N THR A 89 -6.96 7.37 -10.67
CA THR A 89 -6.43 7.41 -12.04
C THR A 89 -7.58 7.24 -13.05
N GLU A 90 -7.29 7.41 -14.33
CA GLU A 90 -8.23 7.10 -15.43
C GLU A 90 -8.25 5.61 -15.83
N GLY A 91 -7.51 4.75 -15.09
CA GLY A 91 -7.39 3.31 -15.35
C GLY A 91 -8.29 2.46 -14.47
N ASP A 92 -8.63 1.26 -14.94
CA ASP A 92 -9.35 0.22 -14.22
C ASP A 92 -8.47 -1.05 -14.13
N GLY A 93 -8.86 -2.02 -13.29
CA GLY A 93 -8.19 -3.31 -13.15
C GLY A 93 -6.94 -3.26 -12.25
N PHE A 94 -6.76 -2.19 -11.48
CA PHE A 94 -5.67 -2.05 -10.53
C PHE A 94 -6.20 -1.66 -9.15
N ILE A 95 -5.49 -2.10 -8.12
CA ILE A 95 -5.71 -1.67 -6.73
C ILE A 95 -4.45 -1.01 -6.18
N ARG A 96 -4.65 -0.03 -5.31
CA ARG A 96 -3.58 0.59 -4.53
C ARG A 96 -3.57 0.01 -3.11
N VAL A 97 -2.45 -0.58 -2.73
CA VAL A 97 -2.23 -1.19 -1.41
C VAL A 97 -1.14 -0.43 -0.68
N SER A 98 -1.47 0.18 0.46
CA SER A 98 -0.51 0.91 1.30
C SER A 98 0.29 -0.06 2.18
N TYR A 99 1.60 0.21 2.35
CA TYR A 99 2.46 -0.44 3.35
C TYR A 99 2.93 0.53 4.45
N ALA A 100 2.21 1.66 4.60
CA ALA A 100 2.44 2.60 5.70
C ALA A 100 1.77 2.11 7.01
N THR A 101 2.05 0.87 7.39
CA THR A 101 1.59 0.21 8.62
C THR A 101 2.64 -0.77 9.10
N ASP A 102 2.45 -1.41 10.25
CA ASP A 102 3.39 -2.41 10.76
C ASP A 102 3.36 -3.73 9.96
N GLU A 103 4.40 -4.55 10.15
CA GLU A 103 4.55 -5.81 9.43
C GLU A 103 3.45 -6.83 9.77
N GLU A 104 2.97 -6.83 11.01
CA GLU A 104 1.92 -7.76 11.47
C GLU A 104 0.62 -7.46 10.74
N ALA A 105 0.23 -6.18 10.64
CA ALA A 105 -0.96 -5.76 9.89
C ALA A 105 -0.84 -6.10 8.39
N ILE A 106 0.34 -5.95 7.79
CA ILE A 106 0.57 -6.34 6.39
C ILE A 106 0.36 -7.86 6.22
N ARG A 107 0.95 -8.68 7.08
CA ARG A 107 0.82 -10.14 7.02
C ARG A 107 -0.61 -10.61 7.26
N GLU A 108 -1.30 -10.00 8.21
CA GLU A 108 -2.71 -10.30 8.48
C GLU A 108 -3.60 -9.92 7.28
N GLY A 109 -3.41 -8.73 6.69
CA GLY A 109 -4.13 -8.32 5.48
C GLY A 109 -3.92 -9.30 4.32
N LEU A 110 -2.68 -9.71 4.08
CA LEU A 110 -2.35 -10.72 3.06
C LEU A 110 -3.01 -12.07 3.34
N SER A 111 -3.06 -12.49 4.61
CA SER A 111 -3.73 -13.74 5.03
C SER A 111 -5.22 -13.68 4.75
N ARG A 112 -5.89 -12.56 5.06
CA ARG A 112 -7.32 -12.35 4.79
C ARG A 112 -7.63 -12.35 3.30
N LEU A 113 -6.85 -11.61 2.51
CA LEU A 113 -6.98 -11.59 1.06
C LEU A 113 -6.79 -12.99 0.46
N GLY A 114 -5.80 -13.74 0.93
CA GLY A 114 -5.54 -15.09 0.46
C GLY A 114 -6.70 -16.06 0.76
N LYS A 115 -7.27 -15.99 1.95
CA LYS A 115 -8.45 -16.79 2.31
C LYS A 115 -9.64 -16.43 1.43
N TRP A 116 -9.95 -15.16 1.31
CA TRP A 116 -11.06 -14.69 0.49
C TRP A 116 -10.94 -15.11 -0.98
N LEU A 117 -9.77 -14.94 -1.60
CA LEU A 117 -9.56 -15.27 -3.02
C LEU A 117 -9.49 -16.78 -3.30
N LEU A 118 -9.24 -17.62 -2.28
CA LEU A 118 -9.18 -19.08 -2.44
C LEU A 118 -10.51 -19.78 -2.07
N ASP A 119 -11.40 -19.10 -1.36
CA ASP A 119 -12.70 -19.63 -0.94
C ASP A 119 -13.81 -19.37 -1.99
N GLU A 120 -13.50 -18.64 -3.08
CA GLU A 120 -14.35 -18.51 -4.27
C GLU A 120 -13.97 -19.54 -5.36
#